data_195c1edf4b091ef956f7d565a79637c1
#
_entry.id   195c1edf4b091ef956f7d565a79637c1
#
_cell.length_a   1.000
_cell.length_b   1.000
_cell.length_c   1.000
_cell.angle_alpha   90.00
_cell.angle_beta   90.00
_cell.angle_gamma   90.00
#
_symmetry.space_group_name_H-M   'P 1'
#
loop_
_entity.id
_entity.type
_entity.pdbx_description
1 polymer ?
#
loop_
_entity_poly.entity_id
_entity_poly.type
_entity_poly.pdbx_seq_one_letter_code
_entity_poly.pdbx_strand_id
1 'polypeptide(L)'
;MANKYKGTQTEKNLLEAFAGESQARNKYTYFASRAKKDGFEQISALFLETADNEKEHAKMWFKELEGIGDTAANLKAAADGENYEWTDMYEGFAKTAEAEGFTELADKFRAVGAIEKHHEERYRKLLENVETSKVFEKSEVKVWKCRNCGHIVVGTKAPEICPVCAHPQAYFEVNAENY
;
A
#
# COMPACT_ATOMS: atom_id res chain seq x y z
N MET A 1 -20.12 -9.00 -4.90
CA MET A 1 -21.17 -9.69 -4.07
C MET A 1 -21.20 -8.95 -2.73
N ALA A 2 -22.30 -8.91 -2.03
CA ALA A 2 -22.35 -8.23 -0.74
C ALA A 2 -21.73 -9.14 0.34
N ASN A 3 -20.89 -8.58 1.22
CA ASN A 3 -20.32 -9.27 2.36
C ASN A 3 -21.39 -10.07 3.12
N LYS A 4 -21.34 -11.40 3.05
CA LYS A 4 -22.34 -12.32 3.65
C LYS A 4 -22.42 -12.21 5.17
N TYR A 5 -21.43 -11.60 5.82
CA TYR A 5 -21.35 -11.43 7.28
C TYR A 5 -21.87 -10.05 7.73
N LYS A 6 -22.29 -9.18 6.81
CA LYS A 6 -22.63 -7.78 7.10
C LYS A 6 -23.62 -7.64 8.24
N GLY A 7 -23.27 -6.82 9.25
CA GLY A 7 -24.10 -6.55 10.44
C GLY A 7 -24.06 -7.64 11.52
N THR A 8 -23.30 -8.72 11.33
CA THR A 8 -23.22 -9.82 12.31
C THR A 8 -22.09 -9.65 13.32
N GLN A 9 -22.12 -10.42 14.41
CA GLN A 9 -20.98 -10.53 15.34
C GLN A 9 -19.76 -11.16 14.64
N THR A 10 -19.98 -12.06 13.68
CA THR A 10 -18.90 -12.69 12.89
C THR A 10 -18.14 -11.66 12.07
N GLU A 11 -18.82 -10.66 11.48
CA GLU A 11 -18.14 -9.55 10.79
C GLU A 11 -17.22 -8.79 11.74
N LYS A 12 -17.69 -8.45 12.94
CA LYS A 12 -16.86 -7.78 13.95
C LYS A 12 -15.64 -8.61 14.35
N ASN A 13 -15.84 -9.92 14.53
CA ASN A 13 -14.75 -10.83 14.85
C ASN A 13 -13.72 -10.91 13.71
N LEU A 14 -14.15 -10.90 12.44
CA LEU A 14 -13.26 -10.89 11.29
C LEU A 14 -12.46 -9.58 11.19
N LEU A 15 -13.10 -8.44 11.46
CA LEU A 15 -12.43 -7.13 11.50
C LEU A 15 -11.39 -7.08 12.63
N GLU A 16 -11.74 -7.58 13.81
CA GLU A 16 -10.82 -7.64 14.96
C GLU A 16 -9.65 -8.58 14.70
N ALA A 17 -9.89 -9.76 14.11
CA ALA A 17 -8.85 -10.70 13.72
C ALA A 17 -7.92 -10.08 12.67
N PHE A 18 -8.45 -9.48 11.61
CA PHE A 18 -7.65 -8.77 10.61
C PHE A 18 -6.78 -7.67 11.22
N ALA A 19 -7.34 -6.85 12.12
CA ALA A 19 -6.60 -5.80 12.81
C ALA A 19 -5.50 -6.38 13.72
N GLY A 20 -5.79 -7.43 14.47
CA GLY A 20 -4.84 -8.11 15.36
C GLY A 20 -3.64 -8.67 14.62
N GLU A 21 -3.88 -9.46 13.58
CA GLU A 21 -2.82 -10.05 12.75
C GLU A 21 -1.98 -8.98 12.01
N SER A 22 -2.63 -7.92 11.52
CA SER A 22 -1.93 -6.79 10.86
C SER A 22 -0.99 -6.07 11.83
N GLN A 23 -1.41 -5.89 13.08
CA GLN A 23 -0.57 -5.31 14.13
C GLN A 23 0.57 -6.26 14.54
N ALA A 24 0.29 -7.56 14.71
CA ALA A 24 1.27 -8.58 15.04
C ALA A 24 2.38 -8.63 13.99
N ARG A 25 2.03 -8.68 12.71
CA ARG A 25 2.98 -8.60 11.59
C ARG A 25 3.95 -7.44 11.73
N ASN A 26 3.43 -6.22 11.94
CA ASN A 26 4.28 -5.04 12.04
C ASN A 26 5.16 -5.08 13.31
N LYS A 27 4.60 -5.45 14.47
CA LYS A 27 5.33 -5.58 15.73
C LYS A 27 6.49 -6.57 15.62
N TYR A 28 6.27 -7.74 15.03
CA TYR A 28 7.31 -8.76 14.88
C TYR A 28 8.43 -8.33 13.95
N THR A 29 8.14 -7.58 12.90
CA THR A 29 9.18 -6.95 12.06
C THR A 29 10.04 -5.98 12.88
N TYR A 30 9.45 -5.20 13.78
CA TYR A 30 10.22 -4.29 14.67
C TYR A 30 11.02 -5.07 15.70
N PHE A 31 10.46 -6.15 16.28
CA PHE A 31 11.15 -7.01 17.23
C PHE A 31 12.33 -7.75 16.57
N ALA A 32 12.17 -8.20 15.33
CA ALA A 32 13.26 -8.79 14.53
C ALA A 32 14.43 -7.82 14.37
N SER A 33 14.13 -6.55 14.02
CA SER A 33 15.16 -5.51 13.91
C SER A 33 15.92 -5.30 15.24
N ARG A 34 15.22 -5.36 16.36
CA ARG A 34 15.82 -5.25 17.69
C ARG A 34 16.71 -6.47 18.00
N ALA A 35 16.18 -7.68 17.82
CA ALA A 35 16.91 -8.92 18.06
C ALA A 35 18.22 -8.98 17.25
N LYS A 36 18.17 -8.52 15.99
CA LYS A 36 19.38 -8.42 15.15
C LYS A 36 20.42 -7.47 15.72
N LYS A 37 20.01 -6.30 16.20
CA LYS A 37 20.92 -5.32 16.85
C LYS A 37 21.53 -5.87 18.13
N ASP A 38 20.81 -6.74 18.85
CA ASP A 38 21.29 -7.38 20.07
C ASP A 38 22.17 -8.62 19.79
N GLY A 39 22.38 -9.00 18.52
CA GLY A 39 23.23 -10.13 18.10
C GLY A 39 22.52 -11.47 18.07
N PHE A 40 21.18 -11.51 18.11
CA PHE A 40 20.36 -12.73 18.12
C PHE A 40 19.78 -13.01 16.72
N GLU A 41 20.62 -13.40 15.77
CA GLU A 41 20.20 -13.64 14.36
C GLU A 41 19.11 -14.70 14.23
N GLN A 42 19.16 -15.80 14.98
CA GLN A 42 18.12 -16.83 14.96
C GLN A 42 16.77 -16.29 15.45
N ILE A 43 16.77 -15.52 16.55
CA ILE A 43 15.54 -14.93 17.10
C ILE A 43 14.97 -13.93 16.10
N SER A 44 15.81 -13.12 15.48
CA SER A 44 15.42 -12.19 14.41
C SER A 44 14.74 -12.93 13.24
N ALA A 45 15.33 -14.03 12.77
CA ALA A 45 14.78 -14.83 11.69
C ALA A 45 13.42 -15.43 12.04
N LEU A 46 13.25 -15.95 13.25
CA LEU A 46 11.97 -16.51 13.72
C LEU A 46 10.87 -15.43 13.84
N PHE A 47 11.20 -14.22 14.28
CA PHE A 47 10.25 -13.11 14.25
C PHE A 47 9.82 -12.73 12.83
N LEU A 48 10.73 -12.73 11.85
CA LEU A 48 10.40 -12.43 10.46
C LEU A 48 9.53 -13.54 9.84
N GLU A 49 9.85 -14.81 10.09
CA GLU A 49 9.04 -15.94 9.67
C GLU A 49 7.62 -15.84 10.22
N THR A 50 7.48 -15.58 11.52
CA THR A 50 6.17 -15.40 12.14
C THR A 50 5.44 -14.18 11.55
N ALA A 51 6.12 -13.06 11.32
CA ALA A 51 5.52 -11.88 10.68
C ALA A 51 4.96 -12.19 9.28
N ASP A 52 5.62 -13.05 8.49
CA ASP A 52 5.11 -13.51 7.21
C ASP A 52 3.88 -14.43 7.35
N ASN A 53 3.83 -15.26 8.40
CA ASN A 53 2.64 -16.07 8.71
C ASN A 53 1.44 -15.18 9.07
N GLU A 54 1.64 -14.17 9.95
CA GLU A 54 0.57 -13.24 10.35
C GLU A 54 0.04 -12.40 9.17
N LYS A 55 0.89 -12.07 8.20
CA LYS A 55 0.46 -11.44 6.94
C LYS A 55 -0.53 -12.32 6.18
N GLU A 56 -0.29 -13.63 6.09
CA GLU A 56 -1.21 -14.56 5.40
C GLU A 56 -2.50 -14.78 6.21
N HIS A 57 -2.42 -14.82 7.54
CA HIS A 57 -3.62 -14.87 8.40
C HIS A 57 -4.49 -13.61 8.19
N ALA A 58 -3.91 -12.42 8.28
CA ALA A 58 -4.61 -11.17 8.02
C ALA A 58 -5.29 -11.16 6.64
N LYS A 59 -4.59 -11.62 5.60
CA LYS A 59 -5.11 -11.73 4.24
C LYS A 59 -6.30 -12.70 4.14
N MET A 60 -6.29 -13.81 4.88
CA MET A 60 -7.43 -14.74 4.93
C MET A 60 -8.69 -14.02 5.43
N TRP A 61 -8.60 -13.33 6.57
CA TRP A 61 -9.72 -12.58 7.14
C TRP A 61 -10.18 -11.44 6.26
N PHE A 62 -9.23 -10.72 5.65
CA PHE A 62 -9.55 -9.62 4.74
C PHE A 62 -10.27 -10.09 3.47
N LYS A 63 -9.95 -11.30 2.96
CA LYS A 63 -10.69 -11.94 1.86
C LYS A 63 -12.11 -12.31 2.26
N GLU A 64 -12.32 -12.86 3.46
CA GLU A 64 -13.69 -13.17 3.95
C GLU A 64 -14.54 -11.89 4.07
N LEU A 65 -13.94 -10.77 4.37
CA LEU A 65 -14.56 -9.44 4.38
C LEU A 65 -14.78 -8.84 2.98
N GLU A 66 -14.41 -9.56 1.92
CA GLU A 66 -14.42 -9.07 0.53
C GLU A 66 -13.57 -7.80 0.33
N GLY A 67 -12.51 -7.64 1.15
CA GLY A 67 -11.65 -6.45 1.16
C GLY A 67 -10.68 -6.36 -0.02
N ILE A 68 -10.52 -7.42 -0.83
CA ILE A 68 -9.63 -7.44 -2.00
C ILE A 68 -10.47 -7.55 -3.26
N GLY A 69 -10.56 -6.46 -4.00
CA GLY A 69 -11.20 -6.38 -5.31
C GLY A 69 -10.21 -6.47 -6.48
N ASP A 70 -10.64 -6.04 -7.64
CA ASP A 70 -9.74 -5.81 -8.77
C ASP A 70 -8.82 -4.59 -8.52
N THR A 71 -7.89 -4.32 -9.43
CA THR A 71 -6.91 -3.24 -9.26
C THR A 71 -7.59 -1.87 -9.13
N ALA A 72 -8.65 -1.59 -9.90
CA ALA A 72 -9.35 -0.30 -9.84
C ALA A 72 -10.07 -0.13 -8.49
N ALA A 73 -10.79 -1.16 -8.04
CA ALA A 73 -11.46 -1.17 -6.74
C ALA A 73 -10.47 -1.00 -5.58
N ASN A 74 -9.31 -1.69 -5.62
CA ASN A 74 -8.28 -1.58 -4.60
C ASN A 74 -7.63 -0.20 -4.58
N LEU A 75 -7.35 0.40 -5.75
CA LEU A 75 -6.81 1.77 -5.84
C LEU A 75 -7.81 2.80 -5.28
N LYS A 76 -9.10 2.62 -5.59
CA LYS A 76 -10.15 3.46 -5.02
C LYS A 76 -10.23 3.34 -3.51
N ALA A 77 -10.25 2.11 -2.99
CA ALA A 77 -10.31 1.86 -1.54
C ALA A 77 -9.09 2.43 -0.82
N ALA A 78 -7.89 2.29 -1.40
CA ALA A 78 -6.69 2.89 -0.87
C ALA A 78 -6.78 4.43 -0.85
N ALA A 79 -7.16 5.07 -1.97
CA ALA A 79 -7.32 6.52 -2.03
C ALA A 79 -8.35 7.05 -1.02
N ASP A 80 -9.49 6.35 -0.85
CA ASP A 80 -10.53 6.74 0.10
C ASP A 80 -10.04 6.57 1.55
N GLY A 81 -9.24 5.56 1.86
CA GLY A 81 -8.59 5.36 3.16
C GLY A 81 -7.63 6.50 3.48
N GLU A 82 -6.68 6.78 2.60
CA GLU A 82 -5.71 7.87 2.77
C GLU A 82 -6.43 9.23 2.90
N ASN A 83 -7.51 9.46 2.13
CA ASN A 83 -8.33 10.67 2.26
C ASN A 83 -8.88 10.83 3.67
N TYR A 84 -9.49 9.80 4.25
CA TYR A 84 -9.99 9.82 5.62
C TYR A 84 -8.87 10.09 6.63
N GLU A 85 -7.70 9.48 6.42
CA GLU A 85 -6.57 9.64 7.34
C GLU A 85 -6.09 11.08 7.43
N TRP A 86 -5.95 11.79 6.30
CA TRP A 86 -5.44 13.16 6.34
C TRP A 86 -6.53 14.23 6.57
N THR A 87 -7.79 13.99 6.15
CA THR A 87 -8.86 14.98 6.36
C THR A 87 -9.43 14.98 7.78
N ASP A 88 -9.54 13.79 8.38
CA ASP A 88 -10.28 13.59 9.63
C ASP A 88 -9.41 13.03 10.75
N MET A 89 -8.80 11.86 10.53
CA MET A 89 -8.17 11.06 11.57
C MET A 89 -6.96 11.79 12.19
N TYR A 90 -5.95 12.12 11.39
CA TYR A 90 -4.71 12.73 11.90
C TYR A 90 -4.91 14.15 12.42
N GLU A 91 -5.77 14.95 11.79
CA GLU A 91 -6.10 16.28 12.31
C GLU A 91 -6.88 16.19 13.63
N GLY A 92 -7.78 15.23 13.77
CA GLY A 92 -8.47 14.94 15.03
C GLY A 92 -7.51 14.54 16.14
N PHE A 93 -6.55 13.65 15.83
CA PHE A 93 -5.53 13.21 16.77
C PHE A 93 -4.58 14.36 17.16
N ALA A 94 -4.20 15.21 16.22
CA ALA A 94 -3.36 16.39 16.49
C ALA A 94 -4.04 17.36 17.46
N LYS A 95 -5.32 17.69 17.23
CA LYS A 95 -6.10 18.55 18.13
C LYS A 95 -6.21 17.98 19.54
N THR A 96 -6.42 16.68 19.66
CA THR A 96 -6.46 16.00 20.96
C THR A 96 -5.11 16.07 21.67
N ALA A 97 -4.02 15.77 20.95
CA ALA A 97 -2.67 15.83 21.49
C ALA A 97 -2.29 17.25 21.97
N GLU A 98 -2.68 18.29 21.22
CA GLU A 98 -2.49 19.69 21.64
C GLU A 98 -3.26 20.02 22.93
N ALA A 99 -4.54 19.61 23.01
CA ALA A 99 -5.36 19.86 24.18
C ALA A 99 -4.83 19.16 25.44
N GLU A 100 -4.15 18.02 25.26
CA GLU A 100 -3.49 17.25 26.33
C GLU A 100 -2.04 17.72 26.62
N GLY A 101 -1.51 18.70 25.87
CA GLY A 101 -0.18 19.27 26.08
C GLY A 101 0.96 18.53 25.33
N PHE A 102 0.64 17.61 24.42
CA PHE A 102 1.61 16.84 23.61
C PHE A 102 1.87 17.50 22.25
N THR A 103 2.33 18.73 22.23
CA THR A 103 2.49 19.56 21.01
C THR A 103 3.42 18.93 19.97
N GLU A 104 4.56 18.35 20.39
CA GLU A 104 5.46 17.66 19.45
C GLU A 104 4.81 16.45 18.77
N LEU A 105 3.90 15.76 19.47
CA LEU A 105 3.15 14.64 18.90
C LEU A 105 2.07 15.15 17.93
N ALA A 106 1.42 16.26 18.27
CA ALA A 106 0.46 16.90 17.36
C ALA A 106 1.10 17.30 16.03
N ASP A 107 2.30 17.89 16.07
CA ASP A 107 3.07 18.21 14.86
C ASP A 107 3.40 16.96 14.04
N LYS A 108 3.77 15.85 14.68
CA LYS A 108 4.02 14.57 14.02
C LYS A 108 2.75 14.03 13.34
N PHE A 109 1.59 14.10 14.01
CA PHE A 109 0.32 13.67 13.39
C PHE A 109 0.02 14.48 12.13
N ARG A 110 0.15 15.81 12.17
CA ARG A 110 -0.04 16.65 10.97
C ARG A 110 0.97 16.36 9.87
N ALA A 111 2.23 16.13 10.24
CA ALA A 111 3.28 15.78 9.27
C ALA A 111 2.97 14.45 8.56
N VAL A 112 2.50 13.43 9.29
CA VAL A 112 2.06 12.16 8.68
C VAL A 112 0.82 12.39 7.82
N GLY A 113 -0.19 13.13 8.30
CA GLY A 113 -1.36 13.47 7.49
C GLY A 113 -1.02 14.14 6.16
N ALA A 114 0.01 15.00 6.13
CA ALA A 114 0.49 15.59 4.88
C ALA A 114 1.10 14.54 3.92
N ILE A 115 1.70 13.47 4.44
CA ILE A 115 2.21 12.35 3.63
C ILE A 115 1.04 11.56 3.05
N GLU A 116 0.01 11.26 3.85
CA GLU A 116 -1.15 10.50 3.40
C GLU A 116 -1.94 11.22 2.30
N LYS A 117 -1.95 12.55 2.30
CA LYS A 117 -2.46 13.33 1.19
C LYS A 117 -1.72 13.04 -0.12
N HIS A 118 -0.39 12.92 -0.10
CA HIS A 118 0.38 12.55 -1.29
C HIS A 118 0.13 11.10 -1.72
N HIS A 119 -0.13 10.19 -0.77
CA HIS A 119 -0.53 8.83 -1.10
C HIS A 119 -1.89 8.80 -1.81
N GLU A 120 -2.89 9.54 -1.31
CA GLU A 120 -4.18 9.69 -1.97
C GLU A 120 -4.03 10.21 -3.40
N GLU A 121 -3.32 11.34 -3.59
CA GLU A 121 -3.08 11.93 -4.90
C GLU A 121 -2.45 10.92 -5.88
N ARG A 122 -1.51 10.11 -5.40
CA ARG A 122 -0.87 9.03 -6.16
C ARG A 122 -1.87 7.96 -6.56
N TYR A 123 -2.66 7.45 -5.62
CA TYR A 123 -3.62 6.38 -5.89
C TYR A 123 -4.73 6.85 -6.82
N ARG A 124 -5.23 8.08 -6.69
CA ARG A 124 -6.22 8.65 -7.63
C ARG A 124 -5.65 8.77 -9.04
N LYS A 125 -4.41 9.17 -9.19
CA LYS A 125 -3.74 9.27 -10.48
C LYS A 125 -3.51 7.89 -11.14
N LEU A 126 -3.19 6.88 -10.35
CA LEU A 126 -3.07 5.51 -10.81
C LEU A 126 -4.44 4.93 -11.19
N LEU A 127 -5.48 5.21 -10.42
CA LEU A 127 -6.86 4.82 -10.73
C LEU A 127 -7.30 5.42 -12.06
N GLU A 128 -7.13 6.72 -12.27
CA GLU A 128 -7.41 7.39 -13.53
C GLU A 128 -6.70 6.72 -14.71
N ASN A 129 -5.41 6.37 -14.56
CA ASN A 129 -4.68 5.67 -15.61
C ASN A 129 -5.26 4.28 -15.93
N VAL A 130 -5.75 3.55 -14.93
CA VAL A 130 -6.38 2.23 -15.14
C VAL A 130 -7.73 2.41 -15.86
N GLU A 131 -8.58 3.28 -15.36
CA GLU A 131 -9.93 3.52 -15.90
C GLU A 131 -9.92 4.08 -17.33
N THR A 132 -8.91 4.89 -17.66
CA THR A 132 -8.76 5.49 -18.99
C THR A 132 -7.82 4.71 -19.92
N SER A 133 -7.37 3.50 -19.53
CA SER A 133 -6.40 2.66 -20.28
C SER A 133 -5.07 3.35 -20.58
N LYS A 134 -4.65 4.26 -19.69
CA LYS A 134 -3.42 5.05 -19.85
C LYS A 134 -2.22 4.52 -19.07
N VAL A 135 -2.28 3.32 -18.54
CA VAL A 135 -1.13 2.70 -17.86
C VAL A 135 0.04 2.53 -18.83
N PHE A 136 -0.22 1.97 -20.01
CA PHE A 136 0.79 1.66 -21.02
C PHE A 136 0.74 2.56 -22.26
N GLU A 137 -0.10 3.58 -22.25
CA GLU A 137 -0.24 4.56 -23.32
C GLU A 137 -0.39 5.96 -22.73
N LYS A 138 0.24 6.95 -23.34
CA LYS A 138 0.18 8.36 -22.92
C LYS A 138 -0.17 9.24 -24.12
N SER A 139 -0.74 10.42 -23.85
CA SER A 139 -1.01 11.44 -24.89
C SER A 139 0.26 12.03 -25.49
N GLU A 140 1.39 11.91 -24.80
CA GLU A 140 2.68 12.43 -25.21
C GLU A 140 3.70 11.31 -25.36
N VAL A 141 4.75 11.55 -26.11
CA VAL A 141 5.91 10.65 -26.21
C VAL A 141 6.56 10.54 -24.83
N LYS A 142 6.74 9.32 -24.38
CA LYS A 142 7.43 8.96 -23.13
C LYS A 142 8.58 8.00 -23.42
N VAL A 143 9.51 7.96 -22.49
CA VAL A 143 10.55 6.94 -22.45
C VAL A 143 10.00 5.78 -21.62
N TRP A 144 9.88 4.60 -22.20
CA TRP A 144 9.41 3.39 -21.55
C TRP A 144 10.58 2.47 -21.24
N LYS A 145 10.62 1.90 -20.07
CA LYS A 145 11.65 0.97 -19.61
C LYS A 145 11.04 -0.38 -19.26
N CYS A 146 11.62 -1.44 -19.78
CA CYS A 146 11.28 -2.80 -19.38
C CYS A 146 11.90 -3.10 -18.00
N ARG A 147 11.08 -3.37 -17.00
CA ARG A 147 11.53 -3.66 -15.62
C ARG A 147 12.32 -4.95 -15.49
N ASN A 148 12.19 -5.87 -16.47
CA ASN A 148 12.95 -7.12 -16.43
C ASN A 148 14.38 -6.97 -16.96
N CYS A 149 14.57 -6.35 -18.15
CA CYS A 149 15.88 -6.33 -18.82
C CYS A 149 16.48 -4.93 -19.01
N GLY A 150 15.77 -3.86 -18.61
CA GLY A 150 16.23 -2.48 -18.77
C GLY A 150 16.09 -1.91 -20.18
N HIS A 151 15.54 -2.67 -21.17
CA HIS A 151 15.35 -2.16 -22.52
C HIS A 151 14.50 -0.88 -22.55
N ILE A 152 14.98 0.10 -23.30
CA ILE A 152 14.34 1.42 -23.43
C ILE A 152 13.67 1.56 -24.79
N VAL A 153 12.44 2.08 -24.80
CA VAL A 153 11.67 2.41 -26.01
C VAL A 153 11.10 3.83 -25.85
N VAL A 154 11.13 4.60 -26.93
CA VAL A 154 10.56 5.96 -26.98
C VAL A 154 9.30 5.94 -27.84
N GLY A 155 8.20 6.43 -27.30
CA GLY A 155 6.91 6.48 -28.00
C GLY A 155 5.75 6.83 -27.08
N THR A 156 4.56 6.95 -27.64
CA THR A 156 3.33 7.22 -26.87
C THR A 156 2.81 5.97 -26.18
N LYS A 157 3.22 4.77 -26.63
CA LYS A 157 2.74 3.48 -26.11
C LYS A 157 3.91 2.53 -25.84
N ALA A 158 3.82 1.80 -24.74
CA ALA A 158 4.73 0.69 -24.43
C ALA A 158 4.48 -0.47 -25.39
N PRO A 159 5.53 -1.21 -25.85
CA PRO A 159 5.37 -2.41 -26.68
C PRO A 159 4.54 -3.48 -25.98
N GLU A 160 3.75 -4.23 -26.73
CA GLU A 160 2.99 -5.38 -26.21
C GLU A 160 3.90 -6.49 -25.68
N ILE A 161 5.05 -6.66 -26.34
CA ILE A 161 6.08 -7.62 -25.96
C ILE A 161 7.44 -6.92 -26.05
N CYS A 162 8.28 -7.10 -25.05
CA CYS A 162 9.63 -6.57 -25.06
C CYS A 162 10.47 -7.27 -26.15
N PRO A 163 11.04 -6.53 -27.13
CA PRO A 163 11.79 -7.12 -28.25
C PRO A 163 13.11 -7.76 -27.82
N VAL A 164 13.59 -7.51 -26.61
CA VAL A 164 14.87 -8.04 -26.10
C VAL A 164 14.66 -9.30 -25.25
N CYS A 165 13.68 -9.31 -24.33
CA CYS A 165 13.52 -10.40 -23.37
C CYS A 165 12.17 -11.10 -23.42
N ALA A 166 11.33 -10.78 -24.41
CA ALA A 166 10.00 -11.36 -24.64
C ALA A 166 9.00 -11.27 -23.47
N HIS A 167 9.26 -10.42 -22.48
CA HIS A 167 8.29 -10.16 -21.40
C HIS A 167 7.12 -9.32 -21.92
N PRO A 168 5.89 -9.53 -21.40
CA PRO A 168 4.71 -8.81 -21.85
C PRO A 168 4.74 -7.33 -21.45
N GLN A 169 3.87 -6.52 -22.05
CA GLN A 169 3.69 -5.09 -21.80
C GLN A 169 3.59 -4.72 -20.31
N ALA A 170 3.04 -5.63 -19.49
CA ALA A 170 2.94 -5.46 -18.04
C ALA A 170 4.28 -5.18 -17.33
N TYR A 171 5.40 -5.49 -17.98
CA TYR A 171 6.74 -5.22 -17.47
C TYR A 171 7.26 -3.81 -17.83
N PHE A 172 6.54 -3.04 -18.61
CA PHE A 172 6.97 -1.68 -18.94
C PHE A 172 6.45 -0.65 -17.94
N GLU A 173 7.28 0.34 -17.70
CA GLU A 173 6.95 1.54 -16.92
C GLU A 173 7.46 2.78 -17.65
N VAL A 174 6.91 3.95 -17.35
CA VAL A 174 7.52 5.22 -17.79
C VAL A 174 8.83 5.36 -17.02
N ASN A 175 9.94 5.53 -17.76
CA ASN A 175 11.25 5.69 -17.15
C ASN A 175 11.30 6.99 -16.32
N ALA A 176 11.70 6.87 -15.08
CA ALA A 176 11.95 8.00 -14.19
C ALA A 176 13.46 8.16 -14.00
N GLU A 177 13.97 9.35 -14.31
CA GLU A 177 15.36 9.77 -14.04
C GLU A 177 15.30 10.78 -12.89
N ASN A 178 15.66 10.32 -11.69
CA ASN A 178 15.58 11.11 -10.46
C ASN A 178 16.92 11.15 -9.69
N TYR A 179 18.01 10.99 -10.41
CA TYR A 179 19.40 11.02 -9.91
C TYR A 179 20.20 12.10 -10.58
#